data_e53c171a0c26ecebfa6e6f6981bfcd9b
#
_entry.id   e53c171a0c26ecebfa6e6f6981bfcd9b
#
_cell.length_a   1.000
_cell.length_b   1.000
_cell.length_c   1.000
_cell.angle_alpha   90.00
_cell.angle_beta   90.00
_cell.angle_gamma   90.00
#
_symmetry.space_group_name_H-M   'P 1'
#
loop_
_entity.id
_entity.type
_entity.pdbx_description
1 polymer ?
#
loop_
_entity_poly.entity_id
_entity_poly.type
_entity_poly.pdbx_seq_one_letter_code
_entity_poly.pdbx_strand_id
1 'polypeptide(L)'
;TAPPCLKNYVMDTPAVTGEDGRCESLPAKTGQKSSQVIYDVARACKINPKVLLVTLQKEQGLITSPNPTEYKYRAALGMSCPDSNLAQCGKVDAGFFMQLYKGAGQLQWYGDPRGSFTYLRVGTDIKRDYQANMSSCGYRTFRLKSQATAALYYYTPYTPNQSALDNLYGEGNNCSAYGNRNFWRFYTDWFGNTIGGGFLLKGEGAEVYLIVD
;
A
#
# COMPACT_ATOMS: atom_id res chain seq x y z
N THR A 1 -9.20 25.57 9.01
CA THR A 1 -9.83 25.26 7.69
C THR A 1 -9.51 23.82 7.32
N ALA A 2 -10.49 23.09 6.83
CA ALA A 2 -10.24 21.72 6.35
C ALA A 2 -9.21 21.76 5.20
N PRO A 3 -8.33 20.76 5.09
CA PRO A 3 -7.37 20.70 3.99
C PRO A 3 -8.09 20.51 2.65
N PRO A 4 -7.53 21.01 1.55
CA PRO A 4 -8.11 20.80 0.22
C PRO A 4 -8.06 19.32 -0.17
N CYS A 5 -8.82 18.93 -1.21
CA CYS A 5 -8.70 17.59 -1.79
C CYS A 5 -7.27 17.35 -2.33
N LEU A 6 -6.90 16.09 -2.47
CA LEU A 6 -5.52 15.70 -2.80
C LEU A 6 -4.97 16.40 -4.04
N LYS A 7 -5.78 16.58 -5.08
CA LYS A 7 -5.40 17.27 -6.31
C LYS A 7 -4.83 18.69 -6.06
N ASN A 8 -5.36 19.37 -5.06
CA ASN A 8 -5.02 20.76 -4.74
C ASN A 8 -4.14 20.88 -3.48
N TYR A 9 -3.76 19.75 -2.87
CA TYR A 9 -2.97 19.75 -1.66
C TYR A 9 -1.51 20.08 -1.96
N VAL A 10 -0.99 21.11 -1.29
CA VAL A 10 0.37 21.62 -1.42
C VAL A 10 1.03 21.56 -0.05
N MET A 11 2.31 21.20 0.00
CA MET A 11 3.07 21.08 1.23
C MET A 11 4.54 21.37 1.02
N ASP A 12 5.23 21.70 2.11
CA ASP A 12 6.68 21.64 2.16
C ASP A 12 7.11 20.20 2.53
N THR A 13 8.19 19.75 1.94
CA THR A 13 8.77 18.43 2.24
C THR A 13 10.13 18.60 2.90
N PRO A 14 10.44 17.92 4.01
CA PRO A 14 11.75 17.92 4.60
C PRO A 14 12.76 17.16 3.74
N ALA A 15 14.05 17.41 3.95
CA ALA A 15 15.09 16.51 3.47
C ALA A 15 15.02 15.19 4.22
N VAL A 16 15.22 14.08 3.49
CA VAL A 16 15.31 12.74 4.06
C VAL A 16 16.54 12.03 3.56
N THR A 17 17.19 11.30 4.44
CA THR A 17 18.33 10.44 4.10
C THR A 17 17.81 9.08 3.65
N GLY A 18 18.34 8.59 2.55
CA GLY A 18 18.00 7.27 2.02
C GLY A 18 18.50 6.13 2.89
N GLU A 19 17.83 5.01 2.77
CA GLU A 19 18.20 3.74 3.40
C GLU A 19 18.34 2.68 2.31
N ASP A 20 19.45 1.92 2.36
CA ASP A 20 19.68 0.82 1.41
C ASP A 20 18.55 -0.23 1.49
N GLY A 21 18.12 -0.73 0.34
CA GLY A 21 16.98 -1.64 0.22
C GLY A 21 15.59 -0.97 0.42
N ARG A 22 15.56 0.37 0.58
CA ARG A 22 14.32 1.14 0.76
C ARG A 22 14.21 2.26 -0.29
N CYS A 23 14.63 3.44 0.05
CA CYS A 23 14.53 4.62 -0.82
C CYS A 23 15.84 5.39 -0.86
N GLU A 24 16.07 6.10 -1.95
CA GLU A 24 17.14 7.09 -2.08
C GLU A 24 16.81 8.36 -1.29
N SER A 25 17.84 9.16 -0.97
CA SER A 25 17.67 10.46 -0.31
C SER A 25 16.87 11.42 -1.18
N LEU A 26 16.08 12.27 -0.54
CA LEU A 26 15.37 13.38 -1.20
C LEU A 26 15.73 14.71 -0.50
N PRO A 27 15.98 15.78 -1.26
CA PRO A 27 16.20 17.10 -0.69
C PRO A 27 14.89 17.70 -0.16
N ALA A 28 15.01 18.67 0.75
CA ALA A 28 13.88 19.50 1.15
C ALA A 28 13.39 20.34 -0.04
N LYS A 29 12.08 20.49 -0.14
CA LYS A 29 11.43 21.32 -1.16
C LYS A 29 10.25 22.07 -0.55
N THR A 30 9.97 23.28 -1.06
CA THR A 30 8.83 24.09 -0.64
C THR A 30 7.73 24.09 -1.70
N GLY A 31 6.48 24.25 -1.27
CA GLY A 31 5.35 24.44 -2.16
C GLY A 31 5.07 23.27 -3.10
N GLN A 32 5.34 22.03 -2.68
CA GLN A 32 5.19 20.85 -3.54
C GLN A 32 3.72 20.44 -3.65
N LYS A 33 3.24 20.25 -4.89
CA LYS A 33 1.95 19.61 -5.13
C LYS A 33 2.01 18.13 -4.75
N SER A 34 0.92 17.58 -4.26
CA SER A 34 0.82 16.14 -3.91
C SER A 34 1.22 15.20 -5.05
N SER A 35 0.87 15.56 -6.30
CA SER A 35 1.27 14.79 -7.48
C SER A 35 2.79 14.73 -7.67
N GLN A 36 3.49 15.84 -7.42
CA GLN A 36 4.95 15.90 -7.49
C GLN A 36 5.58 15.09 -6.36
N VAL A 37 5.02 15.16 -5.15
CA VAL A 37 5.45 14.35 -4.00
C VAL A 37 5.31 12.86 -4.30
N ILE A 38 4.16 12.42 -4.83
CA ILE A 38 3.94 11.02 -5.23
C ILE A 38 4.99 10.59 -6.27
N TYR A 39 5.26 11.42 -7.27
CA TYR A 39 6.23 11.14 -8.30
C TYR A 39 7.66 11.04 -7.76
N ASP A 40 8.09 12.00 -6.96
CA ASP A 40 9.44 12.03 -6.38
C ASP A 40 9.68 10.82 -5.47
N VAL A 41 8.71 10.48 -4.61
CA VAL A 41 8.78 9.30 -3.75
C VAL A 41 8.78 8.01 -4.57
N ALA A 42 7.92 7.89 -5.58
CA ALA A 42 7.88 6.72 -6.44
C ALA A 42 9.24 6.45 -7.10
N ARG A 43 9.91 7.52 -7.56
CA ARG A 43 11.26 7.42 -8.15
C ARG A 43 12.32 7.06 -7.12
N ALA A 44 12.35 7.77 -6.00
CA ALA A 44 13.35 7.56 -4.95
C ALA A 44 13.25 6.14 -4.35
N CYS A 45 12.05 5.60 -4.25
CA CYS A 45 11.79 4.26 -3.71
C CYS A 45 11.69 3.18 -4.80
N LYS A 46 11.86 3.52 -6.09
CA LYS A 46 11.77 2.59 -7.23
C LYS A 46 10.47 1.79 -7.25
N ILE A 47 9.36 2.42 -6.86
CA ILE A 47 8.04 1.82 -6.80
C ILE A 47 7.13 2.43 -7.87
N ASN A 48 6.25 1.63 -8.45
CA ASN A 48 5.28 2.14 -9.41
C ASN A 48 4.32 3.13 -8.71
N PRO A 49 4.18 4.39 -9.21
CA PRO A 49 3.29 5.38 -8.61
C PRO A 49 1.83 4.94 -8.54
N LYS A 50 1.38 4.04 -9.42
CA LYS A 50 0.04 3.43 -9.37
C LYS A 50 -0.19 2.67 -8.05
N VAL A 51 0.84 2.01 -7.54
CA VAL A 51 0.80 1.31 -6.24
C VAL A 51 0.54 2.31 -5.11
N LEU A 52 1.23 3.45 -5.12
CA LEU A 52 1.03 4.50 -4.11
C LEU A 52 -0.38 5.10 -4.18
N LEU A 53 -0.87 5.40 -5.38
CA LEU A 53 -2.24 5.91 -5.59
C LEU A 53 -3.30 4.93 -5.05
N VAL A 54 -3.17 3.65 -5.41
CA VAL A 54 -4.09 2.61 -4.94
C VAL A 54 -4.02 2.44 -3.42
N THR A 55 -2.82 2.50 -2.84
CA THR A 55 -2.66 2.38 -1.38
C THR A 55 -3.27 3.58 -0.66
N LEU A 56 -3.06 4.81 -1.14
CA LEU A 56 -3.70 6.02 -0.60
C LEU A 56 -5.24 5.91 -0.60
N GLN A 57 -5.79 5.35 -1.67
CA GLN A 57 -7.24 5.11 -1.74
C GLN A 57 -7.69 4.02 -0.78
N LYS A 58 -6.96 2.92 -0.74
CA LYS A 58 -7.30 1.77 0.11
C LYS A 58 -7.28 2.15 1.60
N GLU A 59 -6.28 2.91 2.04
CA GLU A 59 -6.09 3.24 3.45
C GLU A 59 -7.00 4.37 3.92
N GLN A 60 -7.11 5.46 3.15
CA GLN A 60 -7.77 6.68 3.60
C GLN A 60 -8.84 7.21 2.65
N GLY A 61 -9.05 6.57 1.50
CA GLY A 61 -9.96 7.09 0.48
C GLY A 61 -9.52 8.45 -0.08
N LEU A 62 -8.21 8.77 -0.02
CA LEU A 62 -7.70 10.11 -0.32
C LEU A 62 -7.87 10.53 -1.78
N ILE A 63 -7.81 9.58 -2.72
CA ILE A 63 -7.88 9.90 -4.15
C ILE A 63 -9.26 10.44 -4.54
N THR A 64 -10.31 9.86 -3.98
CA THR A 64 -11.70 10.22 -4.33
C THR A 64 -12.36 11.15 -3.31
N SER A 65 -11.71 11.46 -2.19
CA SER A 65 -12.29 12.32 -1.15
C SER A 65 -12.32 13.78 -1.60
N PRO A 66 -13.49 14.41 -1.72
CA PRO A 66 -13.58 15.83 -2.04
C PRO A 66 -13.19 16.71 -0.84
N ASN A 67 -13.42 16.24 0.38
CA ASN A 67 -13.18 16.95 1.63
C ASN A 67 -12.44 16.06 2.64
N PRO A 68 -11.13 15.79 2.41
CA PRO A 68 -10.36 14.97 3.34
C PRO A 68 -10.12 15.71 4.66
N THR A 69 -9.99 14.96 5.73
CA THR A 69 -9.60 15.50 7.05
C THR A 69 -8.08 15.59 7.18
N GLU A 70 -7.59 16.42 8.11
CA GLU A 70 -6.17 16.46 8.50
C GLU A 70 -5.61 15.07 8.86
N TYR A 71 -6.42 14.25 9.55
CA TYR A 71 -6.03 12.90 9.91
C TYR A 71 -5.71 12.04 8.69
N LYS A 72 -6.48 12.14 7.61
CA LYS A 72 -6.25 11.36 6.38
C LYS A 72 -4.90 11.68 5.72
N TYR A 73 -4.46 12.92 5.79
CA TYR A 73 -3.12 13.30 5.33
C TYR A 73 -2.03 12.86 6.30
N ARG A 74 -2.29 13.02 7.60
CA ARG A 74 -1.33 12.70 8.65
C ARG A 74 -1.02 11.21 8.72
N ALA A 75 -1.98 10.34 8.43
CA ALA A 75 -1.88 8.88 8.45
C ALA A 75 -2.14 8.25 7.07
N ALA A 76 -1.66 8.89 6.01
CA ALA A 76 -2.08 8.63 4.61
C ALA A 76 -1.91 7.17 4.14
N LEU A 77 -0.87 6.47 4.58
CA LEU A 77 -0.64 5.04 4.30
C LEU A 77 -0.75 4.14 5.54
N GLY A 78 -1.15 4.69 6.68
CA GLY A 78 -1.21 3.92 7.92
C GLY A 78 0.16 3.49 8.46
N MET A 79 1.24 4.12 8.00
CA MET A 79 2.59 3.81 8.50
C MET A 79 2.71 4.20 9.98
N SER A 80 3.39 3.32 10.75
CA SER A 80 3.54 3.49 12.20
C SER A 80 2.20 3.61 12.96
N CYS A 81 1.16 2.92 12.44
CA CYS A 81 -0.16 2.81 13.04
C CYS A 81 -0.37 1.37 13.57
N PRO A 82 0.20 0.98 14.70
CA PRO A 82 0.04 -0.37 15.22
C PRO A 82 -1.38 -0.61 15.73
N ASP A 83 -1.97 -1.75 15.41
CA ASP A 83 -3.30 -2.17 15.87
C ASP A 83 -3.39 -2.20 17.42
N SER A 84 -2.24 -2.46 18.08
CA SER A 84 -2.14 -2.47 19.54
C SER A 84 -2.20 -1.08 20.18
N ASN A 85 -1.95 -0.02 19.44
CA ASN A 85 -1.99 1.36 19.94
C ASN A 85 -2.33 2.37 18.84
N LEU A 86 -3.60 2.45 18.49
CA LEU A 86 -4.12 3.40 17.49
C LEU A 86 -3.87 4.87 17.85
N ALA A 87 -3.58 5.17 19.13
CA ALA A 87 -3.21 6.53 19.54
C ALA A 87 -1.85 6.99 18.99
N GLN A 88 -1.01 6.08 18.52
CA GLN A 88 0.26 6.41 17.84
C GLN A 88 0.05 6.71 16.36
N CYS A 89 -1.06 6.30 15.79
CA CYS A 89 -1.36 6.52 14.39
C CYS A 89 -1.30 8.01 14.03
N GLY A 90 -0.52 8.34 13.02
CA GLY A 90 -0.32 9.73 12.59
C GLY A 90 0.47 10.61 13.55
N LYS A 91 1.24 10.03 14.49
CA LYS A 91 2.21 10.76 15.33
C LYS A 91 3.65 10.51 14.89
N VAL A 92 4.01 9.24 14.71
CA VAL A 92 5.30 8.84 14.15
C VAL A 92 5.15 8.77 12.64
N ASP A 93 6.14 9.24 11.89
CA ASP A 93 6.10 9.35 10.43
C ASP A 93 4.84 10.10 9.92
N ALA A 94 4.41 11.11 10.67
CA ALA A 94 3.20 11.87 10.39
C ALA A 94 3.33 12.77 9.16
N GLY A 95 2.22 12.95 8.45
CA GLY A 95 2.12 13.83 7.29
C GLY A 95 2.30 13.10 5.96
N PHE A 96 1.70 13.66 4.93
CA PHE A 96 1.54 13.03 3.63
C PHE A 96 2.86 12.55 3.03
N PHE A 97 3.90 13.40 3.03
CA PHE A 97 5.21 13.05 2.49
C PHE A 97 5.87 11.90 3.26
N MET A 98 5.92 11.99 4.60
CA MET A 98 6.57 10.97 5.42
C MET A 98 5.84 9.63 5.33
N GLN A 99 4.52 9.64 5.33
CA GLN A 99 3.69 8.44 5.13
C GLN A 99 3.99 7.76 3.79
N LEU A 100 4.08 8.54 2.71
CA LEU A 100 4.45 8.01 1.39
C LEU A 100 5.87 7.47 1.35
N TYR A 101 6.84 8.25 1.81
CA TYR A 101 8.26 7.88 1.75
C TYR A 101 8.55 6.62 2.58
N LYS A 102 8.07 6.58 3.82
CA LYS A 102 8.26 5.42 4.70
C LYS A 102 7.45 4.21 4.23
N GLY A 103 6.22 4.40 3.76
CA GLY A 103 5.37 3.33 3.22
C GLY A 103 5.95 2.71 1.95
N ALA A 104 6.40 3.53 1.00
CA ALA A 104 7.06 3.06 -0.21
C ALA A 104 8.36 2.32 0.12
N GLY A 105 9.18 2.86 1.02
CA GLY A 105 10.39 2.22 1.50
C GLY A 105 10.13 0.88 2.19
N GLN A 106 9.05 0.78 2.95
CA GLN A 106 8.66 -0.47 3.58
C GLN A 106 8.20 -1.52 2.56
N LEU A 107 7.46 -1.13 1.53
CA LEU A 107 7.08 -2.04 0.43
C LEU A 107 8.31 -2.57 -0.30
N GLN A 108 9.33 -1.73 -0.53
CA GLN A 108 10.62 -2.18 -1.10
C GLN A 108 11.33 -3.17 -0.17
N TRP A 109 11.40 -2.84 1.12
CA TRP A 109 12.04 -3.71 2.11
C TRP A 109 11.38 -5.09 2.22
N TYR A 110 10.08 -5.16 2.08
CA TYR A 110 9.36 -6.44 2.00
C TYR A 110 9.76 -7.28 0.78
N GLY A 111 10.24 -6.65 -0.28
CA GLY A 111 10.75 -7.31 -1.49
C GLY A 111 12.25 -7.58 -1.47
N ASP A 112 13.01 -7.01 -0.54
CA ASP A 112 14.47 -7.16 -0.50
C ASP A 112 14.86 -8.49 0.14
N PRO A 113 15.59 -9.38 -0.57
CA PRO A 113 16.01 -10.68 -0.03
C PRO A 113 17.01 -10.56 1.13
N ARG A 114 17.65 -9.40 1.30
CA ARG A 114 18.53 -9.08 2.44
C ARG A 114 17.74 -8.67 3.69
N GLY A 115 16.46 -8.37 3.51
CA GLY A 115 15.57 -7.93 4.58
C GLY A 115 15.19 -9.07 5.54
N SER A 116 14.54 -8.68 6.64
CA SER A 116 14.04 -9.62 7.66
C SER A 116 12.75 -10.35 7.26
N PHE A 117 12.10 -9.92 6.17
CA PHE A 117 10.83 -10.49 5.71
C PHE A 117 11.06 -11.62 4.70
N THR A 118 11.42 -12.81 5.19
CA THR A 118 11.86 -13.93 4.35
C THR A 118 10.94 -15.14 4.37
N TYR A 119 9.83 -15.10 5.12
CA TYR A 119 8.93 -16.26 5.26
C TYR A 119 7.90 -16.39 4.12
N LEU A 120 7.66 -15.34 3.33
CA LEU A 120 6.84 -15.40 2.12
C LEU A 120 7.76 -15.53 0.90
N ARG A 121 7.94 -16.76 0.42
CA ARG A 121 8.85 -17.05 -0.69
C ARG A 121 8.07 -17.28 -1.98
N VAL A 122 8.47 -16.60 -3.04
CA VAL A 122 7.96 -16.85 -4.38
C VAL A 122 8.19 -18.31 -4.77
N GLY A 123 7.20 -18.92 -5.39
CA GLY A 123 7.25 -20.32 -5.78
C GLY A 123 6.91 -21.32 -4.66
N THR A 124 6.51 -20.86 -3.47
CA THR A 124 6.03 -21.73 -2.39
C THR A 124 4.54 -21.51 -2.12
N ASP A 125 3.92 -22.53 -1.52
CA ASP A 125 2.54 -22.42 -1.05
C ASP A 125 2.55 -21.71 0.31
N ILE A 126 1.70 -20.69 0.44
CA ILE A 126 1.54 -19.90 1.66
C ILE A 126 0.12 -20.03 2.18
N LYS A 127 -0.02 -20.02 3.50
CA LYS A 127 -1.30 -20.00 4.20
C LYS A 127 -1.60 -18.57 4.65
N ARG A 128 -2.81 -18.07 4.35
CA ARG A 128 -3.30 -16.77 4.80
C ARG A 128 -4.70 -16.89 5.38
N ASP A 129 -4.88 -16.32 6.56
CA ASP A 129 -6.18 -16.31 7.23
C ASP A 129 -7.13 -15.32 6.52
N TYR A 130 -8.43 -15.59 6.61
CA TYR A 130 -9.46 -14.73 6.05
C TYR A 130 -9.73 -13.49 6.90
N GLN A 131 -9.56 -13.59 8.23
CA GLN A 131 -9.87 -12.49 9.14
C GLN A 131 -8.90 -12.44 10.32
N ALA A 132 -8.60 -11.22 10.77
CA ALA A 132 -7.77 -10.96 11.93
C ALA A 132 -8.39 -11.54 13.21
N ASN A 133 -7.57 -12.22 14.01
CA ASN A 133 -7.97 -12.71 15.35
C ASN A 133 -9.22 -13.61 15.37
N MET A 134 -9.63 -14.19 14.24
CA MET A 134 -10.80 -15.06 14.10
C MET A 134 -10.43 -16.36 13.38
N SER A 135 -9.77 -17.26 14.09
CA SER A 135 -9.33 -18.56 13.55
C SER A 135 -10.49 -19.43 13.02
N SER A 136 -11.69 -19.24 13.57
CA SER A 136 -12.91 -19.91 13.12
C SER A 136 -13.33 -19.54 11.69
N CYS A 137 -12.85 -18.43 11.17
CA CYS A 137 -13.09 -18.02 9.78
C CYS A 137 -12.33 -18.86 8.76
N GLY A 138 -11.30 -19.57 9.20
CA GLY A 138 -10.48 -20.38 8.32
C GLY A 138 -9.43 -19.56 7.55
N TYR A 139 -8.90 -20.18 6.53
CA TYR A 139 -7.78 -19.68 5.73
C TYR A 139 -7.84 -20.18 4.30
N ARG A 140 -6.99 -19.60 3.45
CA ARG A 140 -6.69 -20.11 2.11
C ARG A 140 -5.21 -20.45 2.00
N THR A 141 -4.91 -21.54 1.28
CA THR A 141 -3.56 -21.88 0.85
C THR A 141 -3.46 -21.64 -0.65
N PHE A 142 -2.41 -20.96 -1.09
CA PHE A 142 -2.16 -20.67 -2.50
C PHE A 142 -0.68 -20.48 -2.77
N ARG A 143 -0.28 -20.71 -4.02
CA ARG A 143 1.09 -20.55 -4.46
C ARG A 143 1.42 -19.08 -4.68
N LEU A 144 2.49 -18.59 -4.03
CA LEU A 144 2.95 -17.23 -4.20
C LEU A 144 3.69 -17.07 -5.54
N LYS A 145 3.21 -16.19 -6.42
CA LYS A 145 3.70 -16.08 -7.80
C LYS A 145 4.68 -14.95 -8.02
N SER A 146 4.66 -13.89 -7.20
CA SER A 146 5.56 -12.74 -7.37
C SER A 146 6.01 -12.13 -6.04
N GLN A 147 7.14 -11.45 -6.07
CA GLN A 147 7.64 -10.71 -4.91
C GLN A 147 6.75 -9.51 -4.57
N ALA A 148 6.14 -8.88 -5.55
CA ALA A 148 5.18 -7.80 -5.32
C ALA A 148 3.95 -8.30 -4.54
N THR A 149 3.45 -9.50 -4.86
CA THR A 149 2.37 -10.13 -4.08
C THR A 149 2.83 -10.47 -2.67
N ALA A 150 4.07 -10.94 -2.48
CA ALA A 150 4.63 -11.15 -1.15
C ALA A 150 4.64 -9.85 -0.34
N ALA A 151 5.12 -8.74 -0.93
CA ALA A 151 5.14 -7.43 -0.28
C ALA A 151 3.74 -6.96 0.14
N LEU A 152 2.72 -7.16 -0.69
CA LEU A 152 1.34 -6.86 -0.31
C LEU A 152 0.84 -7.70 0.85
N TYR A 153 1.19 -9.00 0.91
CA TYR A 153 0.79 -9.88 2.02
C TYR A 153 1.64 -9.66 3.29
N TYR A 154 2.80 -9.06 3.20
CA TYR A 154 3.50 -8.53 4.38
C TYR A 154 2.83 -7.26 4.90
N TYR A 155 2.37 -6.39 4.00
CA TYR A 155 1.68 -5.14 4.34
C TYR A 155 0.26 -5.39 4.87
N THR A 156 -0.50 -6.30 4.23
CA THR A 156 -1.87 -6.69 4.60
C THR A 156 -1.94 -8.22 4.65
N PRO A 157 -1.84 -8.85 5.83
CA PRO A 157 -1.60 -10.29 5.92
C PRO A 157 -2.81 -11.19 5.69
N TYR A 158 -3.98 -10.64 5.40
CA TYR A 158 -5.22 -11.39 5.22
C TYR A 158 -5.61 -11.51 3.75
N THR A 159 -6.25 -12.65 3.42
CA THR A 159 -6.74 -12.91 2.06
C THR A 159 -8.27 -12.79 2.01
N PRO A 160 -8.87 -12.30 0.92
CA PRO A 160 -10.32 -12.29 0.81
C PRO A 160 -10.88 -13.72 0.76
N ASN A 161 -11.99 -13.94 1.46
CA ASN A 161 -12.79 -15.15 1.33
C ASN A 161 -13.75 -15.05 0.13
N GLN A 162 -14.45 -16.12 -0.21
CA GLN A 162 -15.35 -16.15 -1.36
C GLN A 162 -16.45 -15.09 -1.25
N SER A 163 -17.03 -14.91 -0.06
CA SER A 163 -18.06 -13.89 0.17
C SER A 163 -17.60 -12.46 -0.15
N ALA A 164 -16.34 -12.14 0.13
CA ALA A 164 -15.75 -10.86 -0.24
C ALA A 164 -15.50 -10.75 -1.75
N LEU A 165 -15.19 -11.85 -2.43
CA LEU A 165 -14.95 -11.89 -3.88
C LEU A 165 -16.27 -11.82 -4.67
N ASP A 166 -17.33 -12.45 -4.19
CA ASP A 166 -18.65 -12.42 -4.82
C ASP A 166 -19.28 -11.03 -4.80
N ASN A 167 -18.84 -10.16 -3.89
CA ASN A 167 -19.30 -8.77 -3.79
C ASN A 167 -18.14 -7.79 -3.79
N LEU A 168 -17.49 -7.61 -4.93
CA LEU A 168 -16.27 -6.80 -5.08
C LEU A 168 -16.43 -5.33 -4.67
N TYR A 169 -17.62 -4.76 -4.81
CA TYR A 169 -17.91 -3.35 -4.53
C TYR A 169 -18.69 -3.13 -3.23
N GLY A 170 -19.01 -4.19 -2.52
CA GLY A 170 -19.74 -4.15 -1.26
C GLY A 170 -19.06 -4.95 -0.16
N GLU A 171 -19.86 -5.37 0.81
CA GLU A 171 -19.41 -6.15 1.95
C GLU A 171 -19.73 -7.64 1.76
N GLY A 172 -18.87 -8.49 2.26
CA GLY A 172 -19.10 -9.91 2.43
C GLY A 172 -19.60 -10.22 3.84
N ASN A 173 -19.38 -11.45 4.29
CA ASN A 173 -19.75 -11.88 5.63
C ASN A 173 -18.73 -11.45 6.71
N ASN A 174 -18.97 -11.80 7.96
CA ASN A 174 -18.12 -11.43 9.11
C ASN A 174 -16.68 -11.97 9.04
N CYS A 175 -16.42 -12.93 8.16
CA CYS A 175 -15.08 -13.48 7.91
C CYS A 175 -14.35 -12.81 6.74
N SER A 176 -14.89 -11.73 6.20
CA SER A 176 -14.36 -11.08 5.01
C SER A 176 -13.33 -10.00 5.36
N ALA A 177 -12.11 -10.13 4.84
CA ALA A 177 -11.10 -9.07 4.85
C ALA A 177 -11.00 -8.43 3.46
N TYR A 178 -10.86 -7.12 3.44
CA TYR A 178 -10.99 -6.35 2.20
C TYR A 178 -9.67 -5.74 1.69
N GLY A 179 -8.61 -5.70 2.48
CA GLY A 179 -7.40 -4.97 2.16
C GLY A 179 -6.78 -5.33 0.81
N ASN A 180 -6.43 -6.61 0.61
CA ASN A 180 -5.85 -7.07 -0.66
C ASN A 180 -6.88 -7.10 -1.80
N ARG A 181 -8.16 -7.45 -1.51
CA ARG A 181 -9.25 -7.34 -2.49
C ARG A 181 -9.40 -5.91 -3.01
N ASN A 182 -9.45 -4.93 -2.13
CA ASN A 182 -9.63 -3.54 -2.51
C ASN A 182 -8.40 -3.00 -3.24
N PHE A 183 -7.18 -3.42 -2.87
CA PHE A 183 -5.99 -3.06 -3.63
C PHE A 183 -6.09 -3.55 -5.08
N TRP A 184 -6.39 -4.84 -5.28
CA TRP A 184 -6.56 -5.42 -6.61
C TRP A 184 -7.67 -4.72 -7.39
N ARG A 185 -8.84 -4.51 -6.78
CA ARG A 185 -9.99 -3.87 -7.40
C ARG A 185 -9.67 -2.45 -7.86
N PHE A 186 -9.14 -1.58 -6.99
CA PHE A 186 -8.79 -0.22 -7.38
C PHE A 186 -7.71 -0.20 -8.46
N TYR A 187 -6.73 -1.08 -8.36
CA TYR A 187 -5.69 -1.15 -9.39
C TYR A 187 -6.28 -1.55 -10.74
N THR A 188 -7.12 -2.58 -10.77
CA THR A 188 -7.75 -3.09 -11.99
C THR A 188 -8.72 -2.06 -12.59
N ASP A 189 -9.56 -1.44 -11.76
CA ASP A 189 -10.54 -0.45 -12.21
C ASP A 189 -9.87 0.80 -12.82
N TRP A 190 -8.74 1.21 -12.27
CA TRP A 190 -8.09 2.46 -12.69
C TRP A 190 -7.02 2.27 -13.74
N PHE A 191 -6.32 1.16 -13.72
CA PHE A 191 -5.10 0.96 -14.50
C PHE A 191 -5.12 -0.32 -15.35
N GLY A 192 -6.16 -1.13 -15.26
CA GLY A 192 -6.28 -2.41 -15.96
C GLY A 192 -5.54 -3.53 -15.26
N ASN A 193 -5.07 -4.51 -16.05
CA ASN A 193 -4.47 -5.73 -15.53
C ASN A 193 -3.26 -5.43 -14.61
N THR A 194 -3.23 -6.08 -13.46
CA THR A 194 -2.10 -6.02 -12.52
C THR A 194 -0.87 -6.81 -13.00
N ILE A 195 -1.03 -7.63 -14.04
CA ILE A 195 0.01 -8.47 -14.63
C ILE A 195 0.42 -7.89 -15.98
N GLY A 196 1.65 -7.39 -16.10
CA GLY A 196 2.29 -7.11 -17.39
C GLY A 196 1.72 -5.94 -18.18
N GLY A 197 1.12 -4.95 -17.57
CA GLY A 197 0.57 -3.76 -18.23
C GLY A 197 1.33 -2.48 -17.96
N GLY A 198 2.44 -2.26 -18.67
CA GLY A 198 3.03 -0.97 -19.06
C GLY A 198 3.04 0.19 -18.05
N PHE A 199 4.07 0.47 -17.59
CA PHE A 199 4.94 1.57 -17.21
C PHE A 199 5.93 1.06 -16.16
N LEU A 200 6.84 0.27 -16.64
CA LEU A 200 8.02 -0.11 -15.89
C LEU A 200 8.92 1.12 -15.87
N LEU A 201 9.21 1.66 -14.71
CA LEU A 201 10.52 2.20 -14.50
C LEU A 201 11.46 1.03 -14.77
N LYS A 202 12.30 1.17 -15.79
CA LYS A 202 13.14 0.13 -16.37
C LYS A 202 13.77 -0.72 -15.27
N GLY A 203 13.31 -1.96 -15.12
CA GLY A 203 13.90 -2.95 -14.25
C GLY A 203 12.95 -3.86 -13.47
N GLU A 204 11.76 -3.44 -13.08
CA GLU A 204 10.96 -4.31 -12.23
C GLU A 204 9.44 -4.06 -12.40
N GLY A 205 8.77 -5.01 -13.01
CA GLY A 205 7.32 -5.09 -13.02
C GLY A 205 6.82 -5.55 -11.66
N ALA A 206 6.12 -4.71 -10.94
CA ALA A 206 5.34 -5.16 -9.80
C ALA A 206 4.10 -5.91 -10.31
N GLU A 207 4.26 -7.19 -10.57
CA GLU A 207 3.15 -8.07 -10.90
C GLU A 207 2.42 -8.43 -9.60
N VAL A 208 1.21 -7.91 -9.45
CA VAL A 208 0.36 -8.22 -8.32
C VAL A 208 -0.67 -9.24 -8.74
N TYR A 209 -0.58 -10.42 -8.16
CA TYR A 209 -1.56 -11.48 -8.36
C TYR A 209 -2.54 -11.51 -7.17
N LEU A 210 -3.78 -11.14 -7.40
CA LEU A 210 -4.85 -11.67 -6.57
C LEU A 210 -5.24 -13.01 -7.21
N ILE A 211 -4.99 -14.10 -6.53
CA ILE A 211 -5.39 -15.41 -7.02
C ILE A 211 -6.90 -15.52 -6.85
N VAL A 212 -7.59 -15.25 -7.94
CA VAL A 212 -8.98 -15.65 -8.16
C VAL A 212 -8.86 -16.86 -9.08
N ASP A 213 -9.18 -18.06 -8.60
CA ASP A 213 -9.37 -19.24 -9.45
C ASP A 213 -10.71 -19.13 -10.15
#